data_4707b791a423a36460b066322bd6e9cf
#
_entry.id   4707b791a423a36460b066322bd6e9cf
#
_cell.length_a   1.000
_cell.length_b   1.000
_cell.length_c   1.000
_cell.angle_alpha   90.00
_cell.angle_beta   90.00
_cell.angle_gamma   90.00
#
_symmetry.space_group_name_H-M   'P 1'
#
loop_
_entity.id
_entity.type
_entity.pdbx_description
1 polymer ?
#
loop_
_entity_poly.entity_id
_entity_poly.type
_entity_poly.pdbx_seq_one_letter_code
_entity_poly.pdbx_strand_id
1 'polypeptide(L)'
;MKLRASKKQLEQSVDALNFVVNGEKKIWSKDSDGNLISKVGMFKLDTNVGGYQLTKIVNDGGGETDLSPRMKAGEMHKFLSGLFLGMDIQKKMQEESEVV
;
A
#
# COMPACT_ATOMS: atom_id res chain seq x y z
N MET A 1 -2.68 -28.69 0.95
CA MET A 1 -3.04 -27.51 1.76
C MET A 1 -2.98 -26.26 0.89
N LYS A 2 -4.10 -25.58 0.74
CA LYS A 2 -4.14 -24.35 -0.04
C LYS A 2 -3.62 -23.20 0.82
N LEU A 3 -2.53 -22.58 0.39
CA LEU A 3 -2.07 -21.35 1.01
C LEU A 3 -2.99 -20.22 0.58
N ARG A 4 -3.81 -19.75 1.52
CA ARG A 4 -4.65 -18.57 1.29
C ARG A 4 -4.03 -17.37 1.97
N ALA A 5 -3.92 -16.27 1.23
CA ALA A 5 -3.53 -15.01 1.83
C ALA A 5 -4.61 -14.60 2.82
N SER A 6 -4.24 -14.37 4.08
CA SER A 6 -5.17 -13.89 5.09
C SER A 6 -5.24 -12.37 5.05
N LYS A 7 -6.32 -11.81 5.61
CA LYS A 7 -6.46 -10.35 5.75
C LYS A 7 -5.23 -9.76 6.46
N LYS A 8 -4.75 -10.44 7.53
CA LYS A 8 -3.58 -10.00 8.28
C LYS A 8 -2.34 -9.94 7.42
N GLN A 9 -2.13 -10.95 6.55
CA GLN A 9 -0.99 -10.96 5.63
C GLN A 9 -1.07 -9.80 4.62
N LEU A 10 -2.26 -9.53 4.11
CA LEU A 10 -2.49 -8.40 3.20
C LEU A 10 -2.23 -7.06 3.90
N GLU A 11 -2.68 -6.91 5.12
CA GLU A 11 -2.44 -5.71 5.93
C GLU A 11 -0.94 -5.52 6.18
N GLN A 12 -0.21 -6.59 6.50
CA GLN A 12 1.23 -6.55 6.67
C GLN A 12 1.95 -6.16 5.38
N SER A 13 1.47 -6.65 4.23
CA SER A 13 2.03 -6.29 2.92
C SER A 13 1.82 -4.80 2.63
N VAL A 14 0.65 -4.26 2.94
CA VAL A 14 0.37 -2.83 2.75
C VAL A 14 1.22 -1.99 3.72
N ASP A 15 1.40 -2.43 4.96
CA ASP A 15 2.29 -1.77 5.92
C ASP A 15 3.72 -1.73 5.39
N ALA A 16 4.21 -2.85 4.84
CA ALA A 16 5.53 -2.91 4.24
C ALA A 16 5.65 -1.97 3.03
N LEU A 17 4.61 -1.90 2.20
CA LEU A 17 4.55 -0.98 1.07
C LEU A 17 4.67 0.48 1.54
N ASN A 18 3.92 0.85 2.57
CA ASN A 18 4.00 2.19 3.16
C ASN A 18 5.40 2.49 3.70
N PHE A 19 6.01 1.53 4.39
CA PHE A 19 7.35 1.70 4.92
C PHE A 19 8.38 1.92 3.82
N VAL A 20 8.30 1.13 2.74
CA VAL A 20 9.25 1.22 1.63
C VAL A 20 9.08 2.54 0.84
N VAL A 21 7.85 2.95 0.58
CA VAL A 21 7.56 4.13 -0.25
C VAL A 21 7.58 5.41 0.56
N ASN A 22 7.00 5.40 1.76
CA ASN A 22 6.76 6.59 2.56
C ASN A 22 7.63 6.69 3.82
N GLY A 23 8.38 5.64 4.14
CA GLY A 23 9.24 5.61 5.31
C GLY A 23 8.54 5.37 6.64
N GLU A 24 7.24 5.13 6.63
CA GLU A 24 6.46 4.92 7.85
C GLU A 24 5.24 4.06 7.59
N LYS A 25 4.72 3.43 8.64
CA LYS A 25 3.57 2.52 8.56
C LYS A 25 2.26 3.17 8.97
N LYS A 26 2.30 4.19 9.84
CA LYS A 26 1.09 4.83 10.34
C LYS A 26 0.50 5.78 9.30
N ILE A 27 -0.78 5.57 8.97
CA ILE A 27 -1.50 6.40 7.99
C ILE A 27 -2.12 7.65 8.61
N TRP A 28 -2.05 7.79 9.95
CA TRP A 28 -2.62 8.92 10.69
C TRP A 28 -1.53 9.68 11.40
N SER A 29 -1.68 10.99 11.49
CA SER A 29 -0.86 11.84 12.34
C SER A 29 -1.77 12.83 13.07
N LYS A 30 -1.22 13.54 14.05
CA LYS A 30 -1.95 14.60 14.76
C LYS A 30 -1.43 15.95 14.28
N ASP A 31 -2.35 16.90 14.06
CA ASP A 31 -1.98 18.27 13.77
C ASP A 31 -1.64 19.02 15.08
N SER A 32 -1.33 20.31 14.99
CA SER A 32 -0.97 21.13 16.15
C SER A 32 -2.09 21.25 17.18
N ASP A 33 -3.34 21.05 16.77
CA ASP A 33 -4.51 21.10 17.67
C ASP A 33 -4.88 19.75 18.24
N GLY A 34 -4.10 18.69 17.92
CA GLY A 34 -4.34 17.34 18.40
C GLY A 34 -5.36 16.55 17.61
N ASN A 35 -5.85 17.08 16.49
CA ASN A 35 -6.81 16.39 15.62
C ASN A 35 -6.11 15.37 14.75
N LEU A 36 -6.75 14.21 14.52
CA LEU A 36 -6.22 13.18 13.62
C LEU A 36 -6.40 13.62 12.19
N ILE A 37 -5.31 13.58 11.43
CA ILE A 37 -5.33 13.84 10.00
C ILE A 37 -4.74 12.65 9.25
N SER A 38 -5.21 12.42 8.03
CA SER A 38 -4.68 11.37 7.16
C SER A 38 -3.40 11.83 6.48
N LYS A 39 -2.41 10.94 6.40
CA LYS A 39 -1.15 11.25 5.71
C LYS A 39 -1.31 11.02 4.21
N VAL A 40 -1.16 12.08 3.43
CA VAL A 40 -1.24 12.01 1.96
C VAL A 40 -0.11 11.14 1.41
N GLY A 41 -0.45 10.29 0.45
CA GLY A 41 0.51 9.38 -0.18
C GLY A 41 0.57 8.00 0.44
N MET A 42 -0.08 7.79 1.58
CA MET A 42 -0.12 6.48 2.24
C MET A 42 -1.11 5.55 1.55
N PHE A 43 -0.78 4.28 1.53
CA PHE A 43 -1.62 3.23 0.95
C PHE A 43 -2.52 2.63 2.02
N LYS A 44 -3.74 2.25 1.62
CA LYS A 44 -4.72 1.59 2.50
C LYS A 44 -5.27 0.35 1.82
N LEU A 45 -5.59 -0.64 2.64
CA LEU A 45 -6.32 -1.82 2.19
C LEU A 45 -7.79 -1.63 2.58
N ASP A 46 -8.63 -1.38 1.58
CA ASP A 46 -10.07 -1.29 1.79
C ASP A 46 -10.68 -2.69 1.73
N THR A 47 -11.48 -3.04 2.73
CA THR A 47 -12.07 -4.36 2.88
C THR A 47 -13.58 -4.25 2.96
N ASN A 48 -14.30 -5.03 2.16
CA ASN A 48 -15.74 -5.14 2.28
C ASN A 48 -16.21 -6.50 1.77
N VAL A 49 -17.53 -6.71 1.69
CA VAL A 49 -18.14 -7.97 1.28
C VAL A 49 -17.68 -8.40 -0.13
N GLY A 50 -17.37 -7.46 -1.00
CA GLY A 50 -16.91 -7.72 -2.37
C GLY A 50 -15.43 -8.04 -2.50
N GLY A 51 -14.66 -8.01 -1.40
CA GLY A 51 -13.23 -8.31 -1.41
C GLY A 51 -12.35 -7.16 -0.94
N TYR A 52 -11.16 -7.10 -1.50
CA TYR A 52 -10.10 -6.16 -1.13
C TYR A 52 -9.79 -5.21 -2.27
N GLN A 53 -9.46 -3.98 -1.91
CA GLN A 53 -9.07 -2.97 -2.88
C GLN A 53 -7.92 -2.15 -2.31
N LEU A 54 -6.89 -1.90 -3.11
CA LEU A 54 -5.78 -1.04 -2.70
C LEU A 54 -6.15 0.40 -3.05
N THR A 55 -6.05 1.29 -2.07
CA THR A 55 -6.32 2.72 -2.24
C THR A 55 -5.14 3.55 -1.77
N LYS A 56 -5.12 4.82 -2.13
CA LYS A 56 -4.08 5.76 -1.73
C LYS A 56 -4.76 7.03 -1.20
N ILE A 57 -4.27 7.54 -0.08
CA ILE A 57 -4.78 8.77 0.51
C ILE A 57 -4.28 9.96 -0.32
N VAL A 58 -5.20 10.79 -0.80
CA VAL A 58 -4.88 11.91 -1.68
C VAL A 58 -5.05 13.29 -1.04
N ASN A 59 -5.69 13.35 0.14
CA ASN A 59 -5.79 14.61 0.89
C ASN A 59 -5.83 14.34 2.40
N ASP A 60 -5.57 15.38 3.20
CA ASP A 60 -5.51 15.28 4.66
C ASP A 60 -6.86 15.03 5.34
N GLY A 61 -7.95 15.22 4.65
CA GLY A 61 -9.29 14.88 5.11
C GLY A 61 -9.65 13.41 4.95
N GLY A 62 -8.73 12.59 4.43
CA GLY A 62 -8.93 11.16 4.25
C GLY A 62 -9.50 10.76 2.89
N GLY A 63 -9.56 11.66 1.92
CA GLY A 63 -9.97 11.32 0.56
C GLY A 63 -9.02 10.30 -0.05
N GLU A 64 -9.57 9.32 -0.79
CA GLU A 64 -8.82 8.21 -1.34
C GLU A 64 -9.05 8.08 -2.84
N THR A 65 -8.05 7.58 -3.55
CA THR A 65 -8.18 7.16 -4.93
C THR A 65 -7.92 5.66 -5.03
N ASP A 66 -8.66 4.98 -5.88
CA ASP A 66 -8.52 3.53 -6.08
C ASP A 66 -7.30 3.26 -6.97
N LEU A 67 -6.41 2.38 -6.52
CA LEU A 67 -5.25 1.96 -7.28
C LEU A 67 -5.45 0.60 -7.94
N SER A 68 -6.43 -0.16 -7.47
CA SER A 68 -6.75 -1.47 -8.02
C SER A 68 -8.25 -1.67 -8.08
N PRO A 69 -8.75 -2.57 -8.92
CA PRO A 69 -10.13 -3.02 -8.80
C PRO A 69 -10.29 -3.84 -7.51
N ARG A 70 -11.52 -4.08 -7.10
CA ARG A 70 -11.81 -4.94 -5.96
C ARG A 70 -11.56 -6.39 -6.35
N MET A 71 -10.86 -7.12 -5.50
CA MET A 71 -10.42 -8.48 -5.81
C MET A 71 -10.37 -9.36 -4.57
N LYS A 72 -10.31 -10.67 -4.79
CA LYS A 72 -10.20 -11.66 -3.70
C LYS A 72 -8.79 -11.61 -3.09
N ALA A 73 -8.66 -12.18 -1.88
CA ALA A 73 -7.41 -12.16 -1.12
C ALA A 73 -6.21 -12.71 -1.91
N GLY A 74 -6.37 -13.84 -2.59
CA GLY A 74 -5.28 -14.42 -3.38
C GLY A 74 -4.86 -13.53 -4.54
N GLU A 75 -5.81 -12.90 -5.21
CA GLU A 75 -5.54 -11.96 -6.30
C GLU A 75 -4.84 -10.69 -5.78
N MET A 76 -5.29 -10.18 -4.63
CA MET A 76 -4.66 -9.02 -3.98
C MET A 76 -3.23 -9.33 -3.57
N HIS A 77 -2.98 -10.54 -3.05
CA HIS A 77 -1.62 -10.97 -2.71
C HIS A 77 -0.70 -10.94 -3.93
N LYS A 78 -1.18 -11.46 -5.07
CA LYS A 78 -0.43 -11.45 -6.33
C LYS A 78 -0.19 -10.02 -6.82
N PHE A 79 -1.20 -9.17 -6.71
CA PHE A 79 -1.11 -7.76 -7.10
C PHE A 79 -0.03 -7.03 -6.29
N LEU A 80 -0.06 -7.19 -4.97
CA LEU A 80 0.92 -6.56 -4.07
C LEU A 80 2.33 -7.10 -4.33
N SER A 81 2.46 -8.40 -4.56
CA SER A 81 3.75 -9.02 -4.90
C SER A 81 4.32 -8.45 -6.19
N GLY A 82 3.44 -8.22 -7.19
CA GLY A 82 3.83 -7.59 -8.44
C GLY A 82 4.32 -6.15 -8.26
N LEU A 83 3.70 -5.40 -7.36
CA LEU A 83 4.13 -4.03 -7.04
C LEU A 83 5.54 -4.03 -6.43
N PHE A 84 5.81 -4.91 -5.47
CA PHE A 84 7.13 -5.02 -4.85
C PHE A 84 8.19 -5.41 -5.88
N LEU A 85 7.88 -6.38 -6.75
CA LEU A 85 8.80 -6.79 -7.82
C LEU A 85 9.08 -5.63 -8.78
N GLY A 86 8.05 -4.89 -9.18
CA GLY A 86 8.19 -3.73 -10.06
C GLY A 86 9.08 -2.65 -9.47
N MET A 87 8.91 -2.36 -8.17
CA MET A 87 9.76 -1.40 -7.47
C MET A 87 11.22 -1.86 -7.38
N ASP A 88 11.46 -3.14 -7.15
CA ASP A 88 12.80 -3.71 -7.09
C ASP A 88 13.50 -3.62 -8.44
N ILE A 89 12.82 -3.94 -9.53
CA ILE A 89 13.34 -3.82 -10.88
C ILE A 89 13.68 -2.36 -11.21
N GLN A 90 12.79 -1.44 -10.88
CA GLN A 90 13.01 -0.02 -11.14
C GLN A 90 14.21 0.50 -10.37
N LYS A 91 14.38 0.10 -9.12
CA LYS A 91 15.53 0.47 -8.30
C LYS A 91 16.84 -0.01 -8.93
N LYS A 92 16.88 -1.25 -9.39
CA LYS A 92 18.06 -1.82 -10.06
C LYS A 92 18.39 -1.06 -11.35
N MET A 93 17.39 -0.71 -12.14
CA MET A 93 17.58 0.07 -13.36
C MET A 93 18.17 1.45 -13.06
N GLN A 94 17.71 2.10 -11.99
CA GLN A 94 18.24 3.39 -11.56
C GLN A 94 19.70 3.28 -11.10
N GLU A 95 20.03 2.22 -10.35
CA GLU A 95 21.40 1.96 -9.89
C GLU A 95 22.34 1.74 -11.08
N GLU A 96 21.89 1.00 -12.10
CA GLU A 96 22.68 0.77 -13.31
C GLU A 96 22.91 2.06 -14.12
N SER A 97 21.92 2.94 -14.18
CA SER A 97 22.06 4.20 -14.91
C SER A 97 22.96 5.20 -14.17
N GLU A 98 23.15 5.06 -12.87
CA GLU A 98 24.05 5.89 -12.08
C GLU A 98 25.53 5.47 -12.20
N VAL A 99 25.80 4.27 -12.69
CA VAL A 99 27.14 3.67 -12.79
C VAL A 99 27.76 3.90 -14.17
N VAL A 100 27.49 4.98 -14.80
CA VAL A 100 28.07 5.29 -16.11
C VAL A 100 29.45 5.95 -15.95
#